data_9e78a23195ae5a03cd8f1eec5eb74cf0
#
_entry.id   9e78a23195ae5a03cd8f1eec5eb74cf0
#
_cell.length_a   1.000
_cell.length_b   1.000
_cell.length_c   1.000
_cell.angle_alpha   90.00
_cell.angle_beta   90.00
_cell.angle_gamma   90.00
#
_symmetry.space_group_name_H-M   'P 1'
#
loop_
_entity.id
_entity.type
_entity.pdbx_description
1 polymer ?
#
loop_
_entity_poly.entity_id
_entity_poly.type
_entity_poly.pdbx_seq_one_letter_code
_entity_poly.pdbx_strand_id
1 'polypeptide(L)'
;MKRYIISAFFAMMAQVSVFADSPTTDHSVEVDIRPSWVIPTNSYLKGENGECDIKSAVAPHLRYSFKFAPNTRYGQLYSHAYQGVGLSYLATLPGASLGHPVNIYVFQGSRLAGLSQRLSLDYEWNFGVSAGWKKYDSDLNPNNGTIGSSVNAYLNLGLILSYRLNDRWKLTAGIEGSHYSNGNTALPNAGVNTAGARIGVSYTFAPARKTGESPLAPAGFEAGMGYDLLLYGAPRQRIITLDDSPKIVPG
;
A
#
# COMPACT_ATOMS: atom_id res chain seq x y z
N MET A 1 -11.43 5.03 26.62
CA MET A 1 -10.96 4.97 25.21
C MET A 1 -10.45 3.59 24.80
N LYS A 2 -9.48 2.97 25.49
CA LYS A 2 -8.93 1.64 25.08
C LYS A 2 -9.98 0.51 24.95
N ARG A 3 -11.00 0.48 25.82
CA ARG A 3 -12.07 -0.56 25.77
C ARG A 3 -12.98 -0.45 24.55
N TYR A 4 -13.26 0.77 24.06
CA TYR A 4 -14.12 0.99 22.88
C TYR A 4 -13.42 0.64 21.56
N ILE A 5 -12.09 0.79 21.49
CA ILE A 5 -11.29 0.40 20.32
C ILE A 5 -11.30 -1.13 20.15
N ILE A 6 -11.14 -1.88 21.25
CA ILE A 6 -11.19 -3.35 21.25
C ILE A 6 -12.60 -3.82 20.87
N SER A 7 -13.65 -3.21 21.43
CA SER A 7 -15.03 -3.57 21.11
C SER A 7 -15.40 -3.26 19.65
N ALA A 8 -14.93 -2.14 19.11
CA ALA A 8 -15.11 -1.77 17.70
C ALA A 8 -14.36 -2.75 16.77
N PHE A 9 -13.17 -3.17 17.15
CA PHE A 9 -12.40 -4.18 16.41
C PHE A 9 -13.12 -5.54 16.38
N PHE A 10 -13.63 -6.00 17.51
CA PHE A 10 -14.43 -7.24 17.57
C PHE A 10 -15.77 -7.12 16.83
N ALA A 11 -16.45 -5.97 16.87
CA ALA A 11 -17.66 -5.73 16.10
C ALA A 11 -17.39 -5.70 14.59
N MET A 12 -16.28 -5.12 14.16
CA MET A 12 -15.84 -5.13 12.77
C MET A 12 -15.47 -6.53 12.29
N MET A 13 -14.81 -7.34 13.12
CA MET A 13 -14.51 -8.76 12.84
C MET A 13 -15.79 -9.60 12.76
N ALA A 14 -16.82 -9.31 13.57
CA ALA A 14 -18.11 -10.00 13.52
C ALA A 14 -18.90 -9.64 12.24
N GLN A 15 -18.80 -8.41 11.75
CA GLN A 15 -19.44 -7.99 10.49
C GLN A 15 -18.76 -8.63 9.28
N VAL A 16 -17.44 -8.81 9.30
CA VAL A 16 -16.69 -9.47 8.23
C VAL A 16 -17.09 -10.94 8.08
N SER A 17 -17.50 -11.60 9.16
CA SER A 17 -17.97 -12.99 9.11
C SER A 17 -19.29 -13.18 8.36
N VAL A 18 -20.13 -12.13 8.22
CA VAL A 18 -21.39 -12.18 7.46
C VAL A 18 -21.15 -12.21 5.94
N PHE A 19 -20.04 -11.63 5.47
CA PHE A 19 -19.65 -11.70 4.06
C PHE A 19 -18.82 -12.95 3.71
N ALA A 20 -18.51 -13.78 4.72
CA ALA A 20 -17.56 -14.87 4.61
C ALA A 20 -18.16 -16.20 4.10
N ASP A 21 -19.45 -16.28 3.90
CA ASP A 21 -20.13 -17.50 3.44
C ASP A 21 -20.21 -17.59 1.89
N SER A 22 -19.32 -16.90 1.19
CA SER A 22 -19.23 -17.05 -0.27
C SER A 22 -18.40 -18.32 -0.59
N PRO A 23 -18.99 -19.37 -1.17
CA PRO A 23 -18.25 -20.58 -1.55
C PRO A 23 -17.21 -20.30 -2.65
N THR A 24 -17.17 -19.08 -3.17
CA THR A 24 -16.40 -18.68 -4.37
C THR A 24 -15.18 -17.81 -4.08
N THR A 25 -14.95 -17.44 -2.80
CA THR A 25 -13.82 -16.57 -2.42
C THR A 25 -13.19 -17.00 -1.09
N ASP A 26 -11.85 -16.93 -1.03
CA ASP A 26 -11.07 -16.99 0.20
C ASP A 26 -10.97 -15.59 0.80
N HIS A 27 -11.24 -15.43 2.09
CA HIS A 27 -11.14 -14.15 2.80
C HIS A 27 -10.07 -14.22 3.89
N SER A 28 -9.20 -13.22 3.95
CA SER A 28 -8.07 -13.20 4.88
C SER A 28 -7.88 -11.82 5.50
N VAL A 29 -7.38 -11.82 6.73
CA VAL A 29 -6.86 -10.63 7.42
C VAL A 29 -5.37 -10.82 7.64
N GLU A 30 -4.59 -9.77 7.42
CA GLU A 30 -3.15 -9.77 7.64
C GLU A 30 -2.76 -8.58 8.51
N VAL A 31 -1.86 -8.83 9.44
CA VAL A 31 -1.14 -7.78 10.18
C VAL A 31 0.32 -7.90 9.80
N ASP A 32 0.91 -6.79 9.39
CA ASP A 32 2.33 -6.73 9.05
C ASP A 32 2.97 -5.45 9.61
N ILE A 33 4.30 -5.49 9.79
CA ILE A 33 5.12 -4.36 10.17
C ILE A 33 6.18 -4.14 9.10
N ARG A 34 6.42 -2.87 8.76
CA ARG A 34 7.33 -2.46 7.68
C ARG A 34 8.35 -1.44 8.17
N PRO A 35 9.49 -1.90 8.68
CA PRO A 35 10.64 -1.01 8.88
C PRO A 35 11.23 -0.61 7.53
N SER A 36 11.57 0.66 7.37
CA SER A 36 12.10 1.21 6.13
C SER A 36 13.09 2.34 6.36
N TRP A 37 13.97 2.55 5.39
CA TRP A 37 14.81 3.74 5.28
C TRP A 37 14.11 4.77 4.43
N VAL A 38 14.20 6.03 4.85
CA VAL A 38 13.79 7.18 4.04
C VAL A 38 14.94 7.56 3.13
N ILE A 39 14.71 7.54 1.82
CA ILE A 39 15.72 7.87 0.83
C ILE A 39 15.85 9.40 0.77
N PRO A 40 17.03 9.97 1.11
CA PRO A 40 17.21 11.41 1.21
C PRO A 40 17.35 12.04 -0.19
N THR A 41 16.24 12.37 -0.82
CA THR A 41 16.18 12.88 -2.20
C THR A 41 16.38 14.40 -2.32
N ASN A 42 16.39 15.14 -1.20
CA ASN A 42 16.59 16.58 -1.16
C ASN A 42 17.35 17.02 0.10
N SER A 43 17.78 18.29 0.16
CA SER A 43 18.55 18.86 1.26
C SER A 43 17.83 18.77 2.60
N TYR A 44 16.51 18.95 2.62
CA TYR A 44 15.69 18.83 3.84
C TYR A 44 15.76 17.41 4.44
N LEU A 45 15.56 16.37 3.61
CA LEU A 45 15.67 14.99 4.07
C LEU A 45 17.10 14.55 4.40
N LYS A 46 18.10 15.24 3.88
CA LYS A 46 19.53 15.04 4.22
C LYS A 46 19.93 15.71 5.54
N GLY A 47 19.08 16.59 6.09
CA GLY A 47 19.42 17.37 7.27
C GLY A 47 20.49 18.44 7.03
N GLU A 48 20.73 18.86 5.77
CA GLU A 48 21.76 19.83 5.42
C GLU A 48 21.53 21.20 6.07
N ASN A 49 20.29 21.54 6.38
CA ASN A 49 19.89 22.78 7.07
C ASN A 49 19.67 22.59 8.59
N GLY A 50 20.08 21.44 9.14
CA GLY A 50 20.02 21.17 10.59
C GLY A 50 18.65 20.81 11.16
N GLU A 51 17.61 20.66 10.34
CA GLU A 51 16.23 20.60 10.83
C GLU A 51 15.52 19.27 10.64
N CYS A 52 15.94 18.42 9.74
CA CYS A 52 15.29 17.14 9.48
C CYS A 52 16.29 16.05 9.14
N ASP A 53 16.59 15.20 10.12
CA ASP A 53 17.40 14.00 9.91
C ASP A 53 16.52 12.75 10.00
N ILE A 54 15.51 12.66 9.10
CA ILE A 54 14.66 11.48 9.03
C ILE A 54 15.36 10.41 8.20
N LYS A 55 15.84 9.38 8.88
CA LYS A 55 16.57 8.27 8.26
C LYS A 55 15.73 7.03 8.08
N SER A 56 14.72 6.87 8.93
CA SER A 56 13.93 5.64 8.98
C SER A 56 12.45 5.89 9.26
N ALA A 57 11.67 4.90 8.98
CA ALA A 57 10.26 4.88 9.33
C ALA A 57 9.84 3.44 9.68
N VAL A 58 8.79 3.32 10.47
CA VAL A 58 8.14 2.03 10.76
C VAL A 58 6.65 2.18 10.53
N ALA A 59 6.07 1.24 9.80
CA ALA A 59 4.64 1.27 9.51
C ALA A 59 3.98 -0.07 9.90
N PRO A 60 3.15 -0.13 10.94
CA PRO A 60 2.19 -1.20 11.13
C PRO A 60 1.06 -1.09 10.11
N HIS A 61 0.64 -2.24 9.58
CA HIS A 61 -0.43 -2.39 8.61
C HIS A 61 -1.48 -3.37 9.10
N LEU A 62 -2.75 -3.04 8.84
CA LEU A 62 -3.88 -3.94 8.95
C LEU A 62 -4.52 -4.07 7.57
N ARG A 63 -4.70 -5.30 7.10
CA ARG A 63 -5.09 -5.56 5.73
C ARG A 63 -6.19 -6.61 5.67
N TYR A 64 -7.16 -6.39 4.81
CA TYR A 64 -8.15 -7.37 4.42
C TYR A 64 -8.01 -7.71 2.95
N SER A 65 -8.00 -8.99 2.63
CA SER A 65 -7.89 -9.47 1.25
C SER A 65 -8.89 -10.56 0.94
N PHE A 66 -9.20 -10.67 -0.34
CA PHE A 66 -9.94 -11.80 -0.89
C PHE A 66 -9.26 -12.34 -2.14
N LYS A 67 -9.48 -13.64 -2.39
CA LYS A 67 -8.99 -14.37 -3.53
C LYS A 67 -10.12 -15.22 -4.08
N PHE A 68 -10.29 -15.23 -5.40
CA PHE A 68 -11.30 -16.09 -6.04
C PHE A 68 -10.92 -17.57 -5.94
N ALA A 69 -11.91 -18.40 -5.65
CA ALA A 69 -11.75 -19.85 -5.56
C ALA A 69 -11.39 -20.45 -6.92
N PRO A 70 -10.59 -21.54 -6.94
CA PRO A 70 -10.16 -22.18 -8.19
C PRO A 70 -11.29 -22.72 -9.07
N ASN A 71 -12.47 -22.97 -8.51
CA ASN A 71 -13.67 -23.41 -9.22
C ASN A 71 -14.47 -22.28 -9.88
N THR A 72 -14.02 -21.02 -9.76
CA THR A 72 -14.61 -19.88 -10.43
C THR A 72 -13.86 -19.54 -11.72
N ARG A 73 -14.55 -18.89 -12.68
CA ARG A 73 -13.90 -18.40 -13.91
C ARG A 73 -12.73 -17.46 -13.62
N TYR A 74 -12.89 -16.53 -12.69
CA TYR A 74 -11.83 -15.59 -12.29
C TYR A 74 -10.69 -16.29 -11.55
N GLY A 75 -10.99 -17.28 -10.70
CA GLY A 75 -9.98 -18.08 -10.03
C GLY A 75 -9.16 -18.95 -10.98
N GLN A 76 -9.71 -19.36 -12.12
CA GLN A 76 -8.97 -20.08 -13.17
C GLN A 76 -8.10 -19.14 -14.01
N LEU A 77 -8.64 -17.99 -14.44
CA LEU A 77 -7.90 -16.99 -15.23
C LEU A 77 -6.77 -16.33 -14.42
N TYR A 78 -7.01 -16.09 -13.13
CA TYR A 78 -6.09 -15.38 -12.24
C TYR A 78 -5.83 -16.20 -10.97
N SER A 79 -5.40 -17.45 -11.14
CA SER A 79 -5.35 -18.50 -10.11
C SER A 79 -4.60 -18.13 -8.83
N HIS A 80 -3.71 -17.17 -8.89
CA HIS A 80 -2.89 -16.75 -7.74
C HIS A 80 -3.08 -15.30 -7.35
N ALA A 81 -3.93 -14.56 -8.07
CA ALA A 81 -4.22 -13.17 -7.75
C ALA A 81 -5.04 -13.04 -6.47
N TYR A 82 -4.69 -12.09 -5.65
CA TYR A 82 -5.44 -11.63 -4.49
C TYR A 82 -5.50 -10.11 -4.50
N GLN A 83 -6.54 -9.56 -3.88
CA GLN A 83 -6.75 -8.13 -3.83
C GLN A 83 -7.44 -7.75 -2.52
N GLY A 84 -7.35 -6.48 -2.14
CA GLY A 84 -7.93 -6.06 -0.90
C GLY A 84 -7.75 -4.59 -0.58
N VAL A 85 -8.01 -4.27 0.68
CA VAL A 85 -7.88 -2.93 1.25
C VAL A 85 -6.98 -2.97 2.47
N GLY A 86 -6.24 -1.90 2.70
CA GLY A 86 -5.35 -1.80 3.84
C GLY A 86 -5.37 -0.43 4.49
N LEU A 87 -5.02 -0.43 5.75
CA LEU A 87 -4.80 0.74 6.59
C LEU A 87 -3.41 0.64 7.20
N SER A 88 -2.66 1.75 7.23
CA SER A 88 -1.38 1.79 7.92
C SER A 88 -1.11 3.15 8.56
N TYR A 89 -0.20 3.16 9.52
CA TYR A 89 0.29 4.35 10.18
C TYR A 89 1.80 4.45 9.98
N LEU A 90 2.29 5.53 9.38
CA LEU A 90 3.70 5.73 9.12
C LEU A 90 4.34 6.55 10.24
N ALA A 91 5.14 5.92 11.09
CA ALA A 91 5.94 6.60 12.10
C ALA A 91 7.33 6.91 11.53
N THR A 92 7.62 8.19 11.29
CA THR A 92 8.95 8.66 10.84
C THR A 92 9.88 8.84 12.03
N LEU A 93 11.17 8.48 11.90
CA LEU A 93 12.18 8.47 12.95
C LEU A 93 13.50 9.13 12.49
N PRO A 94 14.15 9.97 13.33
CA PRO A 94 13.67 10.48 14.60
C PRO A 94 12.68 11.63 14.40
N GLY A 95 11.67 11.66 15.27
CA GLY A 95 10.76 12.79 15.37
C GLY A 95 9.68 12.86 14.29
N ALA A 96 8.90 13.93 14.35
CA ALA A 96 7.68 14.11 13.57
C ALA A 96 7.78 15.30 12.60
N SER A 97 8.97 15.59 12.04
CA SER A 97 9.17 16.73 11.14
C SER A 97 8.30 16.66 9.87
N LEU A 98 8.03 15.44 9.40
CA LEU A 98 7.07 15.18 8.30
C LEU A 98 5.68 14.77 8.81
N GLY A 99 5.46 14.70 10.14
CA GLY A 99 4.24 14.14 10.72
C GLY A 99 4.25 12.61 10.77
N HIS A 100 3.09 12.05 11.13
CA HIS A 100 2.87 10.60 11.19
C HIS A 100 1.61 10.27 10.39
N PRO A 101 1.69 10.19 9.06
CA PRO A 101 0.51 10.01 8.23
C PRO A 101 -0.12 8.62 8.36
N VAL A 102 -1.41 8.59 8.12
CA VAL A 102 -2.22 7.38 7.96
C VAL A 102 -2.42 7.13 6.47
N ASN A 103 -2.24 5.89 6.04
CA ASN A 103 -2.49 5.47 4.66
C ASN A 103 -3.75 4.60 4.61
N ILE A 104 -4.63 4.87 3.65
CA ILE A 104 -5.74 4.01 3.25
C ILE A 104 -5.50 3.65 1.78
N TYR A 105 -5.48 2.36 1.47
CA TYR A 105 -5.09 1.92 0.14
C TYR A 105 -5.82 0.65 -0.30
N VAL A 106 -5.92 0.47 -1.60
CA VAL A 106 -6.22 -0.81 -2.24
C VAL A 106 -4.90 -1.49 -2.60
N PHE A 107 -4.91 -2.80 -2.66
CA PHE A 107 -3.75 -3.56 -3.10
C PHE A 107 -4.16 -4.76 -3.94
N GLN A 108 -3.25 -5.18 -4.79
CA GLN A 108 -3.34 -6.41 -5.54
C GLN A 108 -1.97 -7.06 -5.60
N GLY A 109 -1.96 -8.36 -5.48
CA GLY A 109 -0.77 -9.17 -5.64
C GLY A 109 -1.06 -10.46 -6.39
N SER A 110 0.00 -11.11 -6.84
CA SER A 110 -0.07 -12.43 -7.45
C SER A 110 1.24 -13.17 -7.29
N ARG A 111 1.17 -14.48 -7.42
CA ARG A 111 2.35 -15.35 -7.36
C ARG A 111 3.19 -15.18 -8.62
N LEU A 112 4.49 -14.95 -8.43
CA LEU A 112 5.51 -15.00 -9.47
C LEU A 112 6.07 -16.42 -9.63
N ALA A 113 6.34 -17.09 -8.50
CA ALA A 113 6.92 -18.44 -8.51
C ALA A 113 6.50 -19.25 -7.28
N GLY A 114 6.24 -20.54 -7.47
CA GLY A 114 6.16 -21.53 -6.41
C GLY A 114 7.55 -22.08 -6.12
N LEU A 115 8.12 -21.75 -4.96
CA LEU A 115 9.47 -22.20 -4.59
C LEU A 115 9.44 -23.59 -3.92
N SER A 116 8.30 -23.91 -3.28
CA SER A 116 8.00 -25.26 -2.75
C SER A 116 6.50 -25.44 -2.59
N GLN A 117 6.07 -26.60 -2.05
CA GLN A 117 4.66 -26.84 -1.75
C GLN A 117 4.06 -25.85 -0.74
N ARG A 118 4.90 -25.19 0.09
CA ARG A 118 4.48 -24.27 1.14
C ARG A 118 5.03 -22.85 0.98
N LEU A 119 6.01 -22.63 0.09
CA LEU A 119 6.70 -21.36 -0.09
C LEU A 119 6.46 -20.83 -1.49
N SER A 120 6.02 -19.57 -1.59
CA SER A 120 5.91 -18.85 -2.86
C SER A 120 6.62 -17.51 -2.79
N LEU A 121 7.04 -17.02 -3.96
CA LEU A 121 7.43 -15.65 -4.20
C LEU A 121 6.27 -14.96 -4.90
N ASP A 122 5.79 -13.87 -4.30
CA ASP A 122 4.67 -13.08 -4.79
C ASP A 122 5.14 -11.65 -5.05
N TYR A 123 4.50 -10.93 -5.97
CA TYR A 123 4.59 -9.48 -6.07
C TYR A 123 3.32 -8.85 -5.51
N GLU A 124 3.41 -7.61 -5.09
CA GLU A 124 2.26 -6.83 -4.64
C GLU A 124 2.49 -5.36 -4.91
N TRP A 125 1.44 -4.68 -5.36
CA TRP A 125 1.40 -3.23 -5.45
C TRP A 125 0.24 -2.68 -4.62
N ASN A 126 0.47 -1.49 -4.03
CA ASN A 126 -0.54 -0.76 -3.29
C ASN A 126 -0.71 0.63 -3.91
N PHE A 127 -1.94 1.11 -3.95
CA PHE A 127 -2.29 2.45 -4.38
C PHE A 127 -3.32 3.04 -3.43
N GLY A 128 -3.10 4.27 -2.97
CA GLY A 128 -4.01 4.88 -2.02
C GLY A 128 -3.71 6.33 -1.70
N VAL A 129 -4.25 6.74 -0.58
CA VAL A 129 -4.14 8.09 -0.04
C VAL A 129 -3.46 8.05 1.31
N SER A 130 -2.55 8.98 1.52
CA SER A 130 -1.79 9.20 2.75
C SER A 130 -2.12 10.57 3.30
N ALA A 131 -2.66 10.66 4.51
CA ALA A 131 -3.10 11.90 5.14
C ALA A 131 -2.47 12.11 6.54
N GLY A 132 -2.27 13.37 6.93
CA GLY A 132 -1.64 13.71 8.21
C GLY A 132 -0.17 14.13 8.08
N TRP A 133 0.27 14.48 6.88
CA TRP A 133 1.58 15.05 6.64
C TRP A 133 1.70 16.47 7.18
N LYS A 134 2.82 16.78 7.81
CA LYS A 134 3.23 18.15 8.11
C LYS A 134 3.80 18.76 6.84
N LYS A 135 2.97 19.55 6.15
CA LYS A 135 3.35 20.22 4.91
C LYS A 135 4.32 21.39 5.15
N TYR A 136 4.89 21.88 4.06
CA TYR A 136 5.56 23.18 4.03
C TYR A 136 4.63 24.28 4.56
N ASP A 137 5.20 25.14 5.38
CA ASP A 137 4.56 26.34 5.91
C ASP A 137 5.66 27.38 6.11
N SER A 138 5.42 28.62 5.61
CA SER A 138 6.44 29.69 5.66
C SER A 138 6.86 30.05 7.08
N ASP A 139 5.99 29.87 8.06
CA ASP A 139 6.22 30.28 9.45
C ASP A 139 6.56 29.09 10.35
N LEU A 140 5.89 27.95 10.16
CA LEU A 140 5.96 26.80 11.05
C LEU A 140 6.87 25.67 10.54
N ASN A 141 7.10 25.58 9.22
CA ASN A 141 7.92 24.52 8.62
C ASN A 141 8.60 25.02 7.31
N PRO A 142 9.34 26.15 7.36
CA PRO A 142 9.83 26.85 6.17
C PRO A 142 10.88 26.06 5.36
N ASN A 143 11.58 25.13 6.00
CA ASN A 143 12.64 24.36 5.36
C ASN A 143 12.15 23.06 4.72
N ASN A 144 10.86 22.71 4.86
CA ASN A 144 10.29 21.53 4.26
C ASN A 144 10.15 21.64 2.74
N GLY A 145 11.23 21.38 2.01
CA GLY A 145 11.24 21.30 0.55
C GLY A 145 10.60 20.02 -0.02
N THR A 146 9.99 19.19 0.81
CA THR A 146 9.60 17.82 0.44
C THR A 146 8.10 17.67 0.19
N ILE A 147 7.28 18.17 1.11
CA ILE A 147 5.83 17.95 1.14
C ILE A 147 5.08 19.27 1.21
N GLY A 148 4.33 19.61 0.15
CA GLY A 148 3.49 20.83 0.08
C GLY A 148 2.01 20.58 0.41
N SER A 149 1.60 19.34 0.67
CA SER A 149 0.21 18.98 0.97
C SER A 149 0.13 18.07 2.20
N SER A 150 -0.92 18.26 3.03
CA SER A 150 -1.21 17.33 4.13
C SER A 150 -1.81 16.00 3.67
N VAL A 151 -2.24 15.93 2.40
CA VAL A 151 -2.76 14.72 1.77
C VAL A 151 -1.96 14.44 0.49
N ASN A 152 -1.47 13.23 0.36
CA ASN A 152 -0.62 12.79 -0.74
C ASN A 152 -1.09 11.43 -1.27
N ALA A 153 -0.76 11.11 -2.51
CA ALA A 153 -0.88 9.75 -3.03
C ALA A 153 0.14 8.84 -2.33
N TYR A 154 -0.24 7.61 -2.13
CA TYR A 154 0.59 6.52 -1.63
C TYR A 154 0.70 5.43 -2.70
N LEU A 155 1.92 5.13 -3.09
CA LEU A 155 2.28 4.05 -3.99
C LEU A 155 3.26 3.13 -3.28
N ASN A 156 3.09 1.81 -3.44
CA ASN A 156 4.04 0.83 -2.92
C ASN A 156 4.16 -0.33 -3.91
N LEU A 157 5.34 -0.89 -4.00
CA LEU A 157 5.64 -2.11 -4.74
C LEU A 157 6.56 -2.99 -3.91
N GLY A 158 6.24 -4.28 -3.82
CA GLY A 158 7.02 -5.23 -3.03
C GLY A 158 7.14 -6.61 -3.65
N LEU A 159 8.18 -7.32 -3.24
CA LEU A 159 8.39 -8.75 -3.45
C LEU A 159 8.27 -9.46 -2.10
N ILE A 160 7.47 -10.51 -2.04
CA ILE A 160 7.03 -11.13 -0.80
C ILE A 160 7.24 -12.64 -0.88
N LEU A 161 7.96 -13.16 0.07
CA LEU A 161 7.98 -14.59 0.36
C LEU A 161 6.79 -14.91 1.26
N SER A 162 5.95 -15.83 0.82
CA SER A 162 4.76 -16.29 1.52
C SER A 162 4.93 -17.75 1.91
N TYR A 163 4.98 -18.03 3.22
CA TYR A 163 5.12 -19.37 3.75
C TYR A 163 3.82 -19.84 4.41
N ARG A 164 3.20 -20.88 3.84
CA ARG A 164 1.95 -21.46 4.35
C ARG A 164 2.25 -22.42 5.50
N LEU A 165 1.84 -22.05 6.71
CA LEU A 165 1.92 -22.92 7.89
C LEU A 165 0.88 -24.05 7.81
N ASN A 166 -0.37 -23.68 7.49
CA ASN A 166 -1.50 -24.58 7.28
C ASN A 166 -2.53 -23.91 6.36
N ASP A 167 -3.75 -24.43 6.24
CA ASP A 167 -4.78 -23.91 5.35
C ASP A 167 -5.32 -22.54 5.79
N ARG A 168 -5.07 -22.12 7.03
CA ARG A 168 -5.54 -20.83 7.57
C ARG A 168 -4.42 -19.83 7.83
N TRP A 169 -3.24 -20.26 8.23
CA TRP A 169 -2.16 -19.39 8.65
C TRP A 169 -1.03 -19.32 7.62
N LYS A 170 -0.60 -18.12 7.31
CA LYS A 170 0.51 -17.81 6.42
C LYS A 170 1.42 -16.77 7.07
N LEU A 171 2.73 -16.98 6.98
CA LEU A 171 3.76 -15.99 7.30
C LEU A 171 4.19 -15.31 6.02
N THR A 172 4.46 -14.01 6.11
CA THR A 172 4.97 -13.21 5.00
C THR A 172 6.23 -12.48 5.42
N ALA A 173 7.21 -12.44 4.53
CA ALA A 173 8.41 -11.63 4.67
C ALA A 173 8.79 -11.10 3.29
N GLY A 174 9.29 -9.85 3.21
CA GLY A 174 9.58 -9.30 1.89
C GLY A 174 10.37 -8.00 1.95
N ILE A 175 10.62 -7.47 0.76
CA ILE A 175 11.22 -6.16 0.55
C ILE A 175 10.26 -5.30 -0.26
N GLU A 176 10.29 -3.99 -0.03
CA GLU A 176 9.38 -3.08 -0.70
C GLU A 176 9.94 -1.67 -0.85
N GLY A 177 9.37 -0.92 -1.79
CA GLY A 177 9.58 0.51 -1.93
C GLY A 177 8.27 1.26 -1.90
N SER A 178 8.23 2.42 -1.26
CA SER A 178 7.06 3.29 -1.25
C SER A 178 7.39 4.68 -1.75
N HIS A 179 6.40 5.34 -2.35
CA HIS A 179 6.47 6.71 -2.81
C HIS A 179 5.24 7.50 -2.34
N TYR A 180 5.49 8.71 -1.84
CA TYR A 180 4.47 9.64 -1.40
C TYR A 180 4.64 10.96 -2.13
N SER A 181 3.60 11.44 -2.81
CA SER A 181 3.61 12.74 -3.49
C SER A 181 2.20 13.23 -3.80
N ASN A 182 2.06 14.54 -4.06
CA ASN A 182 0.79 15.13 -4.45
C ASN A 182 0.67 15.40 -5.97
N GLY A 183 1.63 14.91 -6.78
CA GLY A 183 1.61 15.11 -8.22
C GLY A 183 1.78 16.58 -8.66
N ASN A 184 2.43 17.42 -7.84
CA ASN A 184 2.62 18.86 -8.03
C ASN A 184 1.31 19.68 -8.00
N THR A 185 0.28 19.18 -7.30
CA THR A 185 -0.93 19.99 -7.03
C THR A 185 -0.67 21.06 -5.98
N ALA A 186 0.37 20.89 -5.15
CA ALA A 186 0.87 21.87 -4.19
C ALA A 186 2.38 21.74 -4.07
N LEU A 187 3.10 22.86 -4.06
CA LEU A 187 4.55 22.92 -3.90
C LEU A 187 4.93 23.30 -2.46
N PRO A 188 6.11 22.83 -2.01
CA PRO A 188 7.07 21.94 -2.67
C PRO A 188 6.56 20.50 -2.77
N ASN A 189 7.04 19.73 -3.74
CA ASN A 189 6.68 18.32 -3.91
C ASN A 189 7.87 17.50 -4.43
N ALA A 190 8.95 17.44 -3.67
CA ALA A 190 10.05 16.52 -3.97
C ALA A 190 9.65 15.05 -3.67
N GLY A 191 8.59 14.86 -2.89
CA GLY A 191 8.07 13.57 -2.49
C GLY A 191 8.94 12.87 -1.44
N VAL A 192 8.38 11.83 -0.82
CA VAL A 192 9.08 10.96 0.11
C VAL A 192 9.16 9.57 -0.48
N ASN A 193 10.38 9.02 -0.54
CA ASN A 193 10.63 7.65 -0.98
C ASN A 193 11.16 6.83 0.20
N THR A 194 10.68 5.60 0.32
CA THR A 194 11.20 4.65 1.32
C THR A 194 11.53 3.33 0.66
N ALA A 195 12.55 2.65 1.21
CA ALA A 195 12.88 1.28 0.87
C ALA A 195 13.02 0.48 2.16
N GLY A 196 12.43 -0.71 2.22
CA GLY A 196 12.40 -1.44 3.47
C GLY A 196 12.06 -2.92 3.33
N ALA A 197 11.84 -3.51 4.49
CA ALA A 197 11.38 -4.87 4.64
C ALA A 197 9.95 -4.90 5.17
N ARG A 198 9.28 -6.05 5.02
CA ARG A 198 8.01 -6.35 5.68
C ARG A 198 8.05 -7.72 6.32
N ILE A 199 7.38 -7.86 7.45
CA ILE A 199 7.13 -9.14 8.11
C ILE A 199 5.68 -9.14 8.59
N GLY A 200 4.95 -10.19 8.28
CA GLY A 200 3.54 -10.26 8.60
C GLY A 200 3.03 -11.68 8.85
N VAL A 201 1.82 -11.72 9.38
CA VAL A 201 1.03 -12.93 9.57
C VAL A 201 -0.37 -12.71 9.01
N SER A 202 -0.83 -13.67 8.22
CA SER A 202 -2.14 -13.66 7.60
C SER A 202 -2.97 -14.83 8.10
N TYR A 203 -4.25 -14.58 8.38
CA TYR A 203 -5.23 -15.56 8.76
C TYR A 203 -6.38 -15.59 7.78
N THR A 204 -6.63 -16.76 7.16
CA THR A 204 -7.79 -17.02 6.30
C THR A 204 -8.94 -17.54 7.16
N PHE A 205 -9.98 -16.73 7.32
CA PHE A 205 -11.11 -17.07 8.18
C PHE A 205 -12.24 -17.78 7.43
N ALA A 206 -12.36 -17.56 6.12
CA ALA A 206 -13.28 -18.28 5.25
C ALA A 206 -12.51 -18.82 4.04
N PRO A 207 -11.87 -19.98 4.14
CA PRO A 207 -11.32 -20.65 2.98
C PRO A 207 -12.46 -21.13 2.09
N ALA A 208 -12.35 -20.88 0.78
CA ALA A 208 -13.33 -21.38 -0.18
C ALA A 208 -13.45 -22.90 -0.05
N ARG A 209 -14.68 -23.39 0.04
CA ARG A 209 -14.93 -24.82 0.07
C ARG A 209 -14.36 -25.45 -1.20
N LYS A 210 -13.51 -26.45 -1.03
CA LYS A 210 -13.19 -27.40 -2.09
C LYS A 210 -14.46 -28.23 -2.32
N THR A 211 -15.43 -27.65 -3.02
CA THR A 211 -16.56 -28.43 -3.49
C THR A 211 -16.00 -29.48 -4.44
N GLY A 212 -16.40 -30.73 -4.23
CA GLY A 212 -16.00 -31.87 -5.08
C GLY A 212 -16.58 -31.80 -6.51
N GLU A 213 -17.02 -30.64 -6.94
CA GLU A 213 -17.40 -30.38 -8.32
C GLU A 213 -16.14 -30.32 -9.17
N SER A 214 -16.18 -31.07 -10.24
CA SER A 214 -15.15 -31.08 -11.30
C SER A 214 -14.73 -29.64 -11.63
N PRO A 215 -13.42 -29.36 -11.74
CA PRO A 215 -12.99 -28.05 -12.20
C PRO A 215 -13.78 -27.70 -13.46
N LEU A 216 -14.36 -26.51 -13.54
CA LEU A 216 -14.90 -25.99 -14.78
C LEU A 216 -13.86 -26.26 -15.88
N ALA A 217 -14.32 -26.69 -17.07
CA ALA A 217 -13.42 -26.85 -18.20
C ALA A 217 -12.54 -25.58 -18.30
N PRO A 218 -11.23 -25.73 -18.60
CA PRO A 218 -10.35 -24.57 -18.68
C PRO A 218 -11.01 -23.50 -19.54
N ALA A 219 -11.17 -22.30 -18.98
CA ALA A 219 -11.74 -21.20 -19.75
C ALA A 219 -10.79 -20.94 -20.92
N GLY A 220 -11.24 -21.21 -22.14
CA GLY A 220 -10.49 -20.89 -23.34
C GLY A 220 -10.19 -19.39 -23.30
N PHE A 221 -8.91 -19.02 -23.32
CA PHE A 221 -8.50 -17.64 -23.43
C PHE A 221 -8.57 -17.23 -24.90
N GLU A 222 -9.60 -16.49 -25.27
CA GLU A 222 -9.64 -15.80 -26.56
C GLU A 222 -8.89 -14.47 -26.38
N ALA A 223 -7.70 -14.40 -26.95
CA ALA A 223 -6.94 -13.16 -27.00
C ALA A 223 -7.65 -12.18 -27.94
N GLY A 224 -8.22 -11.13 -27.38
CA GLY A 224 -8.77 -10.00 -28.12
C GLY A 224 -7.92 -8.76 -27.92
N MET A 225 -7.74 -7.94 -28.95
CA MET A 225 -7.13 -6.63 -28.85
C MET A 225 -8.22 -5.59 -28.65
N GLY A 226 -8.22 -4.89 -27.49
CA GLY A 226 -9.05 -3.75 -27.21
C GLY A 226 -8.22 -2.48 -27.25
N TYR A 227 -8.81 -1.37 -27.69
CA TYR A 227 -8.18 -0.04 -27.67
C TYR A 227 -9.05 0.86 -26.79
N ASP A 228 -8.42 1.44 -25.76
CA ASP A 228 -9.07 2.42 -24.88
C ASP A 228 -8.37 3.77 -25.04
N LEU A 229 -9.15 4.85 -25.20
CA LEU A 229 -8.66 6.21 -25.17
C LEU A 229 -8.98 6.83 -23.82
N LEU A 230 -7.96 7.09 -23.01
CA LEU A 230 -8.10 7.76 -21.73
C LEU A 230 -7.63 9.21 -21.84
N LEU A 231 -8.53 10.16 -21.62
CA LEU A 231 -8.20 11.59 -21.51
C LEU A 231 -8.06 11.93 -20.02
N TYR A 232 -6.89 12.43 -19.64
CA TYR A 232 -6.59 12.83 -18.27
C TYR A 232 -6.20 14.30 -18.20
N GLY A 233 -6.77 15.02 -17.23
CA GLY A 233 -6.42 16.41 -16.91
C GLY A 233 -6.21 16.58 -15.42
N ALA A 234 -5.14 17.27 -15.02
CA ALA A 234 -4.88 17.60 -13.62
C ALA A 234 -4.30 19.01 -13.50
N PRO A 235 -4.73 19.80 -12.51
CA PRO A 235 -4.07 21.06 -12.18
C PRO A 235 -2.67 20.78 -11.64
N ARG A 236 -1.69 21.56 -12.06
CA ARG A 236 -0.31 21.48 -11.58
C ARG A 236 0.22 22.86 -11.25
N GLN A 237 1.10 22.93 -10.25
CA GLN A 237 1.91 24.09 -9.99
C GLN A 237 3.29 23.91 -10.64
N ARG A 238 3.84 24.96 -11.20
CA ARG A 238 5.20 24.98 -11.77
C ARG A 238 6.01 26.05 -11.09
N ILE A 239 7.31 25.77 -10.91
CA ILE A 239 8.30 26.78 -10.57
C ILE A 239 8.83 27.31 -11.89
N ILE A 240 8.62 28.61 -12.17
CA ILE A 240 9.22 29.31 -13.31
C ILE A 240 10.24 30.27 -12.71
N THR A 241 11.49 30.13 -13.13
CA THR A 241 12.55 31.06 -12.77
C THR A 241 12.59 32.16 -13.86
N LEU A 242 12.21 33.36 -13.47
CA LEU A 242 12.38 34.57 -14.28
C LEU A 242 13.29 35.50 -13.47
N ASP A 243 14.41 35.89 -14.04
CA ASP A 243 15.35 36.82 -13.40
C ASP A 243 15.77 36.42 -11.98
N ASP A 244 16.37 35.25 -11.82
CA ASP A 244 16.92 34.71 -10.56
C ASP A 244 15.91 34.52 -9.40
N SER A 245 14.65 34.81 -9.59
CA SER A 245 13.60 34.61 -8.60
C SER A 245 12.65 33.48 -9.03
N PRO A 246 12.58 32.38 -8.30
CA PRO A 246 11.60 31.34 -8.57
C PRO A 246 10.17 31.84 -8.30
N LYS A 247 9.28 31.67 -9.26
CA LYS A 247 7.85 31.97 -9.12
C LYS A 247 7.02 30.70 -9.22
N ILE A 248 6.02 30.56 -8.36
CA ILE A 248 5.04 29.49 -8.43
C ILE A 248 3.87 30.00 -9.25
N VAL A 249 3.55 29.30 -10.34
CA VAL A 249 2.41 29.62 -11.20
C VAL A 249 1.47 28.41 -11.29
N PRO A 250 0.15 28.65 -11.33
CA PRO A 250 -0.80 27.59 -11.64
C PRO A 250 -0.53 27.05 -13.04
N GLY A 251 -0.59 25.74 -13.21
CA GLY A 251 -0.42 25.08 -14.50
C GLY A 251 -1.74 24.60 -15.06
#